data_0a1b84be27248904b9532b83070af67e
#
_entry.id   0a1b84be27248904b9532b83070af67e
#
_cell.length_a   1.000
_cell.length_b   1.000
_cell.length_c   1.000
_cell.angle_alpha   90.00
_cell.angle_beta   90.00
_cell.angle_gamma   90.00
#
_symmetry.space_group_name_H-M   'P 1'
#
loop_
_entity.id
_entity.type
_entity.pdbx_description
1 polymer ?
#
loop_
_entity_poly.entity_id
_entity_poly.type
_entity_poly.pdbx_seq_one_letter_code
_entity_poly.pdbx_strand_id
1 'polypeptide(L)'
;MIDLAKVRNFYIACGYTDLRLGIDSLAAVVTQQYGSHLDEESLFLFCGRRTDRIKALYWCGDGYILLYKRLSNGRFQWPRSEAELRLLDPQSFRWLMEGLRIEQKTAIRKGKPKDLF
;
A
#
# COMPACT_ATOMS: atom_id res chain seq x y z
N MET A 1 -13.26 13.02 8.17
CA MET A 1 -12.52 13.12 6.89
C MET A 1 -11.08 12.71 7.11
N ILE A 2 -10.49 12.05 6.15
CA ILE A 2 -9.09 11.64 6.24
C ILE A 2 -8.16 12.86 6.19
N ASP A 3 -7.20 12.90 7.09
CA ASP A 3 -6.09 13.85 7.06
C ASP A 3 -4.82 13.08 6.66
N LEU A 4 -4.46 13.16 5.38
CA LEU A 4 -3.30 12.46 4.86
C LEU A 4 -1.98 12.93 5.48
N ALA A 5 -1.95 14.13 6.07
CA ALA A 5 -0.76 14.61 6.76
C ALA A 5 -0.44 13.79 8.01
N LYS A 6 -1.42 13.11 8.59
CA LYS A 6 -1.22 12.22 9.74
C LYS A 6 -0.69 10.85 9.35
N VAL A 7 -0.83 10.46 8.09
CA VAL A 7 -0.41 9.13 7.63
C VAL A 7 1.11 9.09 7.54
N ARG A 8 1.71 8.20 8.33
CA ARG A 8 3.15 7.99 8.37
C ARG A 8 3.55 6.64 7.80
N ASN A 9 2.60 5.69 7.80
CA ASN A 9 2.86 4.33 7.41
C ASN A 9 1.94 3.95 6.26
N PHE A 10 2.54 3.59 5.12
CA PHE A 10 1.83 3.07 3.96
C PHE A 10 2.14 1.60 3.84
N TYR A 11 1.14 0.76 4.11
CA TYR A 11 1.26 -0.68 3.97
C TYR A 11 0.64 -1.14 2.67
N ILE A 12 1.28 -2.08 2.02
CA ILE A 12 0.76 -2.71 0.82
C ILE A 12 0.54 -4.21 1.08
N ALA A 13 -0.68 -4.66 0.82
CA ALA A 13 -0.97 -6.09 0.83
C ALA A 13 -0.53 -6.66 -0.52
N CYS A 14 0.63 -7.29 -0.54
CA CYS A 14 1.18 -7.94 -1.73
C CYS A 14 0.32 -9.13 -2.14
N GLY A 15 0.42 -9.55 -3.40
CA GLY A 15 -0.43 -10.60 -3.91
C GLY A 15 -1.81 -10.11 -4.32
N TYR A 16 -2.81 -10.93 -4.15
CA TYR A 16 -4.17 -10.64 -4.62
C TYR A 16 -5.12 -10.47 -3.44
N THR A 17 -5.89 -9.39 -3.45
CA THR A 17 -6.99 -9.18 -2.52
C THR A 17 -8.29 -9.10 -3.34
N ASP A 18 -9.35 -9.73 -2.85
CA ASP A 18 -10.66 -9.60 -3.48
C ASP A 18 -11.21 -8.18 -3.22
N LEU A 19 -11.20 -7.33 -4.25
CA LEU A 19 -11.65 -5.95 -4.12
C LEU A 19 -13.17 -5.80 -4.00
N ARG A 20 -13.93 -6.89 -4.07
CA ARG A 20 -15.35 -6.87 -3.72
C ARG A 20 -15.56 -6.77 -2.21
N LEU A 21 -14.53 -7.06 -1.42
CA LEU A 21 -14.58 -6.95 0.03
C LEU A 21 -14.82 -5.50 0.45
N GLY A 22 -15.68 -5.33 1.45
CA GLY A 22 -15.95 -4.04 2.07
C GLY A 22 -15.08 -3.78 3.28
N ILE A 23 -15.45 -2.76 4.05
CA ILE A 23 -14.66 -2.25 5.18
C ILE A 23 -14.36 -3.34 6.21
N ASP A 24 -15.37 -4.01 6.72
CA ASP A 24 -15.18 -4.99 7.80
C ASP A 24 -14.31 -6.16 7.36
N SER A 25 -14.50 -6.64 6.14
CA SER A 25 -13.72 -7.75 5.62
C SER A 25 -12.27 -7.36 5.36
N LEU A 26 -12.02 -6.15 4.85
CA LEU A 26 -10.66 -5.65 4.66
C LEU A 26 -9.97 -5.37 6.00
N ALA A 27 -10.69 -4.86 6.99
CA ALA A 27 -10.17 -4.71 8.35
C ALA A 27 -9.77 -6.07 8.93
N ALA A 28 -10.56 -7.11 8.69
CA ALA A 28 -10.22 -8.47 9.11
C ALA A 28 -8.98 -9.02 8.38
N VAL A 29 -8.79 -8.68 7.11
CA VAL A 29 -7.56 -9.04 6.39
C VAL A 29 -6.34 -8.44 7.11
N VAL A 30 -6.40 -7.17 7.48
CA VAL A 30 -5.30 -6.49 8.19
C VAL A 30 -5.03 -7.14 9.54
N THR A 31 -6.07 -7.35 10.36
CA THR A 31 -5.92 -7.77 11.74
C THR A 31 -5.77 -9.28 11.89
N GLN A 32 -6.56 -10.06 11.17
CA GLN A 32 -6.60 -11.52 11.33
C GLN A 32 -5.63 -12.24 10.40
N GLN A 33 -5.56 -11.83 9.15
CA GLN A 33 -4.68 -12.50 8.19
C GLN A 33 -3.22 -12.08 8.39
N TYR A 34 -2.97 -10.78 8.61
CA TYR A 34 -1.61 -10.24 8.73
C TYR A 34 -1.20 -9.88 10.16
N GLY A 35 -2.12 -9.94 11.13
CA GLY A 35 -1.80 -9.65 12.53
C GLY A 35 -1.36 -8.22 12.79
N SER A 36 -1.78 -7.28 11.96
CA SER A 36 -1.42 -5.88 12.10
C SER A 36 -2.52 -5.09 12.83
N HIS A 37 -2.25 -3.82 13.12
CA HIS A 37 -3.20 -2.91 13.75
C HIS A 37 -3.67 -1.85 12.78
N LEU A 38 -4.91 -1.41 12.98
CA LEU A 38 -5.44 -0.23 12.32
C LEU A 38 -5.33 0.94 13.28
N ASP A 39 -4.66 2.01 12.87
CA ASP A 39 -4.50 3.24 13.64
C ASP A 39 -4.57 4.45 12.72
N GLU A 40 -4.56 5.66 13.31
CA GLU A 40 -4.69 6.90 12.55
C GLU A 40 -3.47 7.26 11.71
N GLU A 41 -2.36 6.57 11.88
CA GLU A 41 -1.10 6.84 11.16
C GLU A 41 -0.87 5.91 9.98
N SER A 42 -1.74 4.90 9.78
CA SER A 42 -1.49 3.81 8.83
C SER A 42 -2.58 3.72 7.77
N LEU A 43 -2.16 3.71 6.53
CA LEU A 43 -3.02 3.48 5.38
C LEU A 43 -2.68 2.13 4.77
N PHE A 44 -3.70 1.30 4.51
CA PHE A 44 -3.53 -0.05 3.98
C PHE A 44 -4.05 -0.13 2.56
N LEU A 45 -3.18 -0.55 1.63
CA LEU A 45 -3.46 -0.58 0.21
C LEU A 45 -3.68 -2.01 -0.28
N PHE A 46 -4.72 -2.21 -1.09
CA PHE A 46 -5.13 -3.50 -1.62
C PHE A 46 -5.36 -3.44 -3.11
N CYS A 47 -4.99 -4.51 -3.80
CA CYS A 47 -5.21 -4.65 -5.24
C CYS A 47 -5.68 -6.07 -5.56
N GLY A 48 -6.62 -6.19 -6.47
CA GLY A 48 -7.10 -7.47 -6.97
C GLY A 48 -6.32 -7.93 -8.21
N ARG A 49 -6.96 -8.75 -9.03
CA ARG A 49 -6.36 -9.21 -10.28
C ARG A 49 -6.20 -8.10 -11.30
N ARG A 50 -7.13 -7.16 -11.32
CA ARG A 50 -7.06 -5.97 -12.19
C ARG A 50 -6.20 -4.93 -11.52
N THR A 51 -5.12 -4.55 -12.20
CA THR A 51 -4.12 -3.62 -11.66
C THR A 51 -4.41 -2.16 -11.99
N ASP A 52 -5.55 -1.86 -12.60
CA ASP A 52 -6.00 -0.50 -12.87
C ASP A 52 -6.79 0.12 -11.72
N ARG A 53 -6.97 -0.61 -10.62
CA ARG A 53 -7.75 -0.15 -9.46
C ARG A 53 -7.20 -0.67 -8.15
N ILE A 54 -7.36 0.15 -7.12
CA ILE A 54 -6.94 -0.18 -5.76
C ILE A 54 -8.00 0.27 -4.77
N LYS A 55 -7.99 -0.34 -3.59
CA LYS A 55 -8.70 0.17 -2.41
C LYS A 55 -7.68 0.49 -1.32
N ALA A 56 -8.02 1.48 -0.50
CA ALA A 56 -7.21 1.85 0.65
C ALA A 56 -8.11 1.98 1.88
N LEU A 57 -7.72 1.34 2.97
CA LEU A 57 -8.45 1.35 4.23
C LEU A 57 -7.71 2.19 5.25
N TYR A 58 -8.43 3.06 5.94
CA TYR A 58 -7.92 3.96 6.95
C TYR A 58 -8.83 4.01 8.16
N TRP A 59 -8.26 4.00 9.36
CA TRP A 59 -8.96 4.23 10.62
C TRP A 59 -8.75 5.69 11.05
N CYS A 60 -9.83 6.47 11.11
CA CYS A 60 -9.75 7.91 11.42
C CYS A 60 -10.04 8.26 12.87
N GLY A 61 -9.98 7.28 13.77
CA GLY A 61 -10.18 7.46 15.21
C GLY A 61 -11.59 7.14 15.69
N ASP A 62 -12.60 7.44 14.88
CA ASP A 62 -14.00 7.16 15.18
C ASP A 62 -14.71 6.30 14.14
N GLY A 63 -14.02 5.91 13.10
CA GLY A 63 -14.59 5.07 12.05
C GLY A 63 -13.59 4.75 10.97
N TYR A 64 -14.01 3.91 10.04
CA TYR A 64 -13.21 3.54 8.89
C TYR A 64 -13.54 4.41 7.67
N ILE A 65 -12.53 4.69 6.88
CA ILE A 65 -12.67 5.28 5.55
C ILE A 65 -12.13 4.29 4.56
N LEU A 66 -12.93 3.99 3.53
CA LEU A 66 -12.51 3.16 2.42
C LEU A 66 -12.42 4.02 1.16
N LEU A 67 -11.22 4.12 0.61
CA LEU A 67 -10.96 4.82 -0.63
C LEU A 67 -10.91 3.81 -1.77
N TYR A 68 -11.48 4.18 -2.90
CA TYR A 68 -11.44 3.39 -4.12
C TYR A 68 -10.92 4.27 -5.26
N LYS A 69 -9.84 3.82 -5.91
CA LYS A 69 -9.29 4.53 -7.06
C LYS A 69 -9.21 3.60 -8.26
N ARG A 70 -9.80 4.03 -9.36
CA ARG A 70 -9.70 3.36 -10.65
C ARG A 70 -9.01 4.31 -11.63
N LEU A 71 -7.92 3.83 -12.24
CA LEU A 71 -7.17 4.61 -13.23
C LEU A 71 -7.95 4.68 -14.53
N SER A 72 -7.97 5.86 -15.17
CA SER A 72 -8.50 6.02 -16.52
C SER A 72 -7.58 5.40 -17.56
N ASN A 73 -6.26 5.50 -17.33
CA ASN A 73 -5.21 4.94 -18.16
C ASN A 73 -4.11 4.39 -17.29
N GLY A 74 -3.43 3.36 -17.78
CA GLY A 74 -2.30 2.79 -17.09
C GLY A 74 -2.68 1.78 -16.02
N ARG A 75 -1.68 1.31 -15.34
CA ARG A 75 -1.80 0.25 -14.32
C ARG A 75 -0.82 0.49 -13.20
N PHE A 76 -1.19 0.01 -12.00
CA PHE A 76 -0.25 -0.09 -10.89
C PHE A 76 0.64 -1.32 -11.09
N GLN A 77 1.92 -1.20 -10.77
CA GLN A 77 2.86 -2.32 -10.75
C GLN A 77 2.80 -2.98 -9.38
N TRP A 78 1.81 -3.86 -9.17
CA TRP A 78 1.57 -4.44 -7.85
C TRP A 78 2.48 -5.63 -7.61
N PRO A 79 3.19 -5.69 -6.45
CA PRO A 79 4.02 -6.84 -6.13
C PRO A 79 3.16 -8.08 -5.86
N ARG A 80 3.48 -9.18 -6.55
CA ARG A 80 2.69 -10.42 -6.54
C ARG A 80 3.43 -11.63 -5.98
N SER A 81 4.70 -11.45 -5.62
CA SER A 81 5.57 -12.57 -5.27
C SER A 81 5.15 -13.32 -4.00
N GLU A 82 4.59 -12.62 -3.01
CA GLU A 82 4.22 -13.19 -1.72
C GLU A 82 2.95 -12.53 -1.19
N ALA A 83 2.15 -13.31 -0.45
CA ALA A 83 1.01 -12.78 0.27
C ALA A 83 1.50 -12.24 1.61
N GLU A 84 1.98 -11.01 1.62
CA GLU A 84 2.52 -10.35 2.80
C GLU A 84 2.05 -8.90 2.88
N LEU A 85 2.10 -8.34 4.08
CA LEU A 85 1.87 -6.93 4.31
C LEU A 85 3.24 -6.25 4.42
N ARG A 86 3.56 -5.36 3.48
CA ARG A 86 4.84 -4.65 3.44
C ARG A 86 4.66 -3.18 3.77
N LEU A 87 5.55 -2.67 4.60
CA LEU A 87 5.65 -1.23 4.84
C LEU A 87 6.42 -0.60 3.67
N LEU A 88 5.81 0.41 3.04
CA LEU A 88 6.45 1.18 1.99
C LEU A 88 7.10 2.42 2.59
N ASP A 89 8.31 2.75 2.14
CA ASP A 89 8.85 4.08 2.42
C ASP A 89 8.14 5.12 1.53
N PRO A 90 8.26 6.42 1.83
CA PRO A 90 7.58 7.46 1.05
C PRO A 90 7.95 7.44 -0.43
N GLN A 91 9.18 7.09 -0.78
CA GLN A 91 9.62 7.02 -2.18
C GLN A 91 8.94 5.86 -2.91
N SER A 92 8.90 4.67 -2.32
CA SER A 92 8.23 3.50 -2.90
C SER A 92 6.73 3.74 -3.08
N PHE A 93 6.10 4.41 -2.12
CA PHE A 93 4.69 4.80 -2.24
C PHE A 93 4.46 5.74 -3.43
N ARG A 94 5.32 6.74 -3.61
CA ARG A 94 5.22 7.65 -4.76
C ARG A 94 5.39 6.90 -6.08
N TRP A 95 6.38 6.01 -6.16
CA TRP A 95 6.57 5.18 -7.36
C TRP A 95 5.32 4.36 -7.68
N LEU A 96 4.73 3.72 -6.67
CA LEU A 96 3.52 2.94 -6.86
C LEU A 96 2.39 3.80 -7.43
N MET A 97 2.18 4.98 -6.87
CA MET A 97 1.13 5.90 -7.31
C MET A 97 1.37 6.45 -8.72
N GLU A 98 2.61 6.47 -9.16
CA GLU A 98 3.00 6.89 -10.51
C GLU A 98 2.97 5.75 -11.54
N GLY A 99 2.55 4.54 -11.13
CA GLY A 99 2.50 3.37 -12.00
C GLY A 99 3.85 2.69 -12.18
N LEU A 100 4.81 2.96 -11.29
CA LEU A 100 6.13 2.36 -11.29
C LEU A 100 6.20 1.25 -10.24
N ARG A 101 7.24 0.42 -10.34
CA ARG A 101 7.51 -0.60 -9.32
C ARG A 101 7.97 0.04 -8.02
N ILE A 102 7.63 -0.57 -6.90
CA ILE A 102 8.05 -0.09 -5.57
C ILE A 102 9.56 -0.21 -5.36
N GLU A 103 10.22 -1.04 -6.16
CA GLU A 103 11.67 -1.17 -6.20
C GLU A 103 12.14 -0.90 -7.63
N GLN A 104 13.12 0.01 -7.75
CA GLN A 104 13.69 0.38 -9.04
C GLN A 104 15.08 -0.24 -9.17
N LYS A 105 15.24 -1.17 -10.12
CA LYS A 105 16.51 -1.88 -10.32
C LYS A 105 17.67 -0.96 -10.70
N THR A 106 17.37 0.15 -11.36
CA THR A 106 18.36 1.11 -11.84
C THR A 106 18.49 2.34 -10.95
N ALA A 107 17.76 2.39 -9.83
CA ALA A 107 17.86 3.51 -8.90
C ALA A 107 19.23 3.54 -8.24
N ILE A 108 19.75 4.75 -8.01
CA ILE A 108 20.97 4.95 -7.25
C ILE A 108 20.69 4.58 -5.80
N ARG A 109 21.51 3.70 -5.26
CA ARG A 109 21.39 3.25 -3.87
C ARG A 109 22.41 3.96 -2.99
N LYS A 110 22.04 4.16 -1.72
CA LYS A 110 22.97 4.69 -0.73
C LYS A 110 24.10 3.69 -0.51
N GLY A 111 25.34 4.17 -0.57
CA GLY A 111 26.52 3.41 -0.20
C GLY A 111 27.00 3.78 1.19
N LYS A 112 27.98 3.02 1.69
CA LYS A 112 28.69 3.35 2.91
C LYS A 112 29.95 4.14 2.54
N PRO A 113 30.46 5.03 3.40
CA PRO A 113 31.68 5.80 3.08
C PRO A 113 32.88 4.94 2.69
N LYS A 114 32.99 3.74 3.20
CA LYS A 114 34.08 2.80 2.85
C LYS A 114 33.90 2.13 1.50
N ASP A 115 32.79 2.31 0.82
CA ASP A 115 32.50 1.73 -0.49
C ASP A 115 32.92 2.65 -1.64
N LEU A 116 33.86 3.54 -1.39
CA LEU A 116 34.28 4.58 -2.35
C LEU A 116 35.07 4.04 -3.54
N PHE A 117 35.63 2.87 -3.43
CA PHE A 117 36.47 2.32 -4.49
C PHE A 117 36.15 0.84 -4.74
#